data_6aa5e5347be9859cf6ff724fde84ce4e
#
_entry.id   6aa5e5347be9859cf6ff724fde84ce4e
#
_cell.length_a   1.000
_cell.length_b   1.000
_cell.length_c   1.000
_cell.angle_alpha   90.00
_cell.angle_beta   90.00
_cell.angle_gamma   90.00
#
_symmetry.space_group_name_H-M   'P 1'
#
loop_
_entity.id
_entity.type
_entity.pdbx_description
1 polymer ?
#
loop_
_entity_poly.entity_id
_entity_poly.type
_entity_poly.pdbx_seq_one_letter_code
_entity_poly.pdbx_strand_id
1 'polypeptide(L)'
;EMLRSLVGSEMCIRDRLSLSYDTKKDKLQKILTLFNVETERLMDEGKRRFPFDKHKDSIWSLEHIHAQNAESLKKNKDILAWLESHITLLKSPEGSIIEANNELIEKMEILIEQLHSDKDPGNVRERFNKIQKEVIAIFTPEEDAVKENSYSHGLANMALLDVSQNAALSNSVFDVKRHRVINYDKEGGYIPICTKHVFFKYYTQESPSLFFWGEADRRDYVEALNKKISPYYKQDNNDTTIPNLTNGNYDTEESAF
;
A
#
# COMPACT_ATOMS: atom_id res chain seq x y z
N GLU A 1 8.21 10.85 25.98
CA GLU A 1 9.65 10.87 25.63
C GLU A 1 10.01 9.73 24.66
N MET A 2 9.61 8.49 24.95
CA MET A 2 9.84 7.32 24.07
C MET A 2 9.24 7.49 22.67
N LEU A 3 8.03 8.03 22.55
CA LEU A 3 7.38 8.25 21.25
C LEU A 3 8.04 9.36 20.44
N ARG A 4 8.59 10.40 21.09
CA ARG A 4 9.42 11.44 20.43
C ARG A 4 10.72 10.88 19.90
N SER A 5 11.31 9.92 20.58
CA SER A 5 12.53 9.22 20.15
C SER A 5 12.31 8.39 18.88
N LEU A 6 11.09 7.89 18.63
CA LEU A 6 10.77 7.12 17.43
C LEU A 6 10.86 7.95 16.15
N VAL A 7 10.60 9.25 16.24
CA VAL A 7 10.47 10.12 15.04
C VAL A 7 11.74 10.97 14.83
N GLY A 8 12.56 11.17 15.86
CA GLY A 8 13.67 12.10 15.83
C GLY A 8 13.18 13.56 16.01
N SER A 9 13.97 14.39 16.71
CA SER A 9 13.56 15.72 17.15
C SER A 9 13.55 16.80 16.07
N GLU A 10 13.86 16.48 14.80
CA GLU A 10 14.17 17.48 13.76
C GLU A 10 13.42 17.29 12.44
N MET A 11 12.39 16.45 12.37
CA MET A 11 11.71 16.17 11.13
C MET A 11 10.54 17.13 10.88
N CYS A 12 10.65 18.01 9.87
CA CYS A 12 9.58 18.90 9.46
C CYS A 12 8.52 18.20 8.58
N ILE A 13 7.38 18.87 8.31
CA ILE A 13 6.29 18.32 7.49
C ILE A 13 6.77 18.01 6.07
N ARG A 14 7.59 18.87 5.48
CA ARG A 14 8.16 18.71 4.14
C ARG A 14 9.05 17.48 4.05
N ASP A 15 9.90 17.25 5.05
CA ASP A 15 10.78 16.07 5.09
C ASP A 15 10.03 14.74 5.10
N ARG A 16 8.80 14.71 5.62
CA ARG A 16 7.97 13.50 5.68
C ARG A 16 7.39 13.11 4.33
N LEU A 17 6.95 14.09 3.56
CA LEU A 17 6.41 13.87 2.22
C LEU A 17 7.50 13.40 1.25
N SER A 18 8.76 13.75 1.52
CA SER A 18 9.93 13.27 0.76
C SER A 18 10.43 11.88 1.20
N LEU A 19 9.80 11.24 2.20
CA LEU A 19 10.21 9.90 2.62
C LEU A 19 9.79 8.87 1.59
N SER A 20 10.77 8.15 1.06
CA SER A 20 10.59 7.06 0.14
C SER A 20 11.01 5.72 0.76
N TYR A 21 10.32 4.66 0.34
CA TYR A 21 10.65 3.28 0.70
C TYR A 21 12.11 2.95 0.41
N ASP A 22 12.63 3.40 -0.72
CA ASP A 22 13.98 3.07 -1.19
C ASP A 22 15.08 3.71 -0.36
N THR A 23 14.83 4.91 0.17
CA THR A 23 15.88 5.72 0.82
C THR A 23 15.77 5.79 2.34
N LYS A 24 14.56 5.66 2.91
CA LYS A 24 14.32 5.93 4.33
C LYS A 24 13.30 4.96 4.97
N LYS A 25 13.40 3.68 4.62
CA LYS A 25 12.49 2.60 5.08
C LYS A 25 12.29 2.59 6.61
N ASP A 26 13.36 2.70 7.38
CA ASP A 26 13.27 2.68 8.86
C ASP A 26 12.49 3.87 9.42
N LYS A 27 12.62 5.04 8.78
CA LYS A 27 11.87 6.23 9.19
C LYS A 27 10.39 6.08 8.88
N LEU A 28 10.05 5.56 7.69
CA LEU A 28 8.66 5.25 7.31
C LEU A 28 8.02 4.28 8.30
N GLN A 29 8.71 3.20 8.64
CA GLN A 29 8.22 2.21 9.60
C GLN A 29 7.96 2.83 10.98
N LYS A 30 8.87 3.67 11.48
CA LYS A 30 8.70 4.38 12.75
C LYS A 30 7.51 5.34 12.74
N ILE A 31 7.31 6.10 11.65
CA ILE A 31 6.17 7.01 11.50
C ILE A 31 4.86 6.24 11.49
N LEU A 32 4.77 5.16 10.71
CA LEU A 32 3.57 4.34 10.66
C LEU A 32 3.31 3.62 11.98
N THR A 33 4.35 3.21 12.71
CA THR A 33 4.19 2.67 14.08
C THR A 33 3.62 3.72 15.01
N LEU A 34 4.19 4.94 15.02
CA LEU A 34 3.66 6.04 15.84
C LEU A 34 2.20 6.36 15.47
N PHE A 35 1.88 6.39 14.20
CA PHE A 35 0.52 6.63 13.74
C PHE A 35 -0.47 5.57 14.28
N ASN A 36 -0.08 4.29 14.28
CA ASN A 36 -0.90 3.23 14.87
C ASN A 36 -1.05 3.39 16.38
N VAL A 37 0.04 3.69 17.10
CA VAL A 37 0.02 3.93 18.55
C VAL A 37 -0.92 5.08 18.91
N GLU A 38 -0.82 6.21 18.22
CA GLU A 38 -1.67 7.37 18.46
C GLU A 38 -3.12 7.12 18.07
N THR A 39 -3.35 6.38 17.01
CA THR A 39 -4.72 6.02 16.62
C THR A 39 -5.38 5.17 17.69
N GLU A 40 -4.74 4.13 18.21
CA GLU A 40 -5.28 3.32 19.31
C GLU A 40 -5.47 4.16 20.57
N ARG A 41 -4.48 5.00 20.93
CA ARG A 41 -4.55 5.85 22.13
C ARG A 41 -5.72 6.82 22.11
N LEU A 42 -6.11 7.33 20.95
CA LEU A 42 -7.22 8.28 20.80
C LEU A 42 -8.59 7.63 20.60
N MET A 43 -8.63 6.30 20.49
CA MET A 43 -9.90 5.57 20.42
C MET A 43 -10.47 5.33 21.83
N ASP A 44 -11.80 5.16 21.90
CA ASP A 44 -12.52 4.84 23.12
C ASP A 44 -12.15 5.78 24.29
N GLU A 45 -12.19 7.09 24.01
CA GLU A 45 -11.88 8.13 25.01
C GLU A 45 -10.51 7.96 25.71
N GLY A 46 -9.53 7.37 25.00
CA GLY A 46 -8.20 7.13 25.52
C GLY A 46 -8.06 5.88 26.39
N LYS A 47 -9.06 5.02 26.43
CA LYS A 47 -9.04 3.76 27.21
C LYS A 47 -8.30 2.65 26.49
N ARG A 48 -8.23 2.71 25.14
CA ARG A 48 -7.50 1.71 24.34
C ARG A 48 -6.00 1.92 24.43
N ARG A 49 -5.28 0.82 24.42
CA ARG A 49 -3.81 0.81 24.41
C ARG A 49 -3.32 0.02 23.19
N PHE A 50 -2.28 0.53 22.58
CA PHE A 50 -1.61 -0.18 21.49
C PHE A 50 -1.08 -1.53 22.01
N PRO A 51 -1.36 -2.64 21.34
CA PRO A 51 -0.97 -3.97 21.78
C PRO A 51 0.52 -4.21 21.50
N PHE A 52 1.40 -3.65 22.32
CA PHE A 52 2.86 -3.76 22.19
C PHE A 52 3.37 -5.20 22.28
N ASP A 53 2.67 -6.07 23.03
CA ASP A 53 2.93 -7.51 23.08
C ASP A 53 2.83 -8.13 21.70
N LYS A 54 1.71 -7.98 21.02
CA LYS A 54 1.50 -8.47 19.66
C LYS A 54 2.46 -7.83 18.66
N HIS A 55 2.72 -6.52 18.84
CA HIS A 55 3.64 -5.81 17.96
C HIS A 55 5.09 -6.30 18.12
N LYS A 56 5.48 -6.68 19.34
CA LYS A 56 6.83 -7.19 19.64
C LYS A 56 7.03 -8.62 19.12
N ASP A 57 5.99 -9.44 19.16
CA ASP A 57 6.06 -10.84 18.76
C ASP A 57 6.02 -11.03 17.22
N SER A 58 5.72 -9.97 16.49
CA SER A 58 5.62 -9.98 15.03
C SER A 58 6.78 -9.22 14.39
N ILE A 59 7.20 -9.68 13.22
CA ILE A 59 8.17 -8.94 12.38
C ILE A 59 7.39 -8.07 11.42
N TRP A 60 7.43 -6.76 11.64
CA TRP A 60 6.70 -5.77 10.84
C TRP A 60 7.47 -5.36 9.61
N SER A 61 6.76 -5.27 8.50
CA SER A 61 7.28 -4.77 7.23
C SER A 61 6.38 -3.68 6.66
N LEU A 62 6.98 -2.88 5.77
CA LEU A 62 6.23 -1.94 4.95
C LEU A 62 5.63 -2.69 3.77
N GLU A 63 4.34 -2.52 3.57
CA GLU A 63 3.59 -3.03 2.44
C GLU A 63 3.10 -1.88 1.57
N HIS A 64 3.28 -2.00 0.25
CA HIS A 64 2.65 -1.09 -0.70
C HIS A 64 1.14 -1.32 -0.72
N ILE A 65 0.37 -0.29 -0.46
CA ILE A 65 -1.10 -0.38 -0.44
C ILE A 65 -1.62 -0.77 -1.83
N HIS A 66 -1.13 -0.12 -2.87
CA HIS A 66 -1.35 -0.48 -4.26
C HIS A 66 -0.04 -0.96 -4.89
N ALA A 67 -0.09 -2.05 -5.64
CA ALA A 67 1.07 -2.57 -6.37
C ALA A 67 1.51 -1.57 -7.44
N GLN A 68 2.82 -1.39 -7.58
CA GLN A 68 3.37 -0.37 -8.46
C GLN A 68 4.15 -0.90 -9.63
N ASN A 69 4.92 -1.93 -9.42
CA ASN A 69 5.75 -2.52 -10.44
C ASN A 69 5.71 -4.04 -10.32
N ALA A 70 5.74 -4.69 -11.46
CA ALA A 70 5.93 -6.10 -11.58
C ALA A 70 7.34 -6.49 -11.10
N GLU A 71 7.62 -6.41 -9.79
CA GLU A 71 8.72 -7.20 -9.26
C GLU A 71 8.37 -8.66 -9.54
N SER A 72 9.17 -9.28 -10.40
CA SER A 72 8.99 -10.64 -10.85
C SER A 72 8.90 -11.58 -9.64
N LEU A 73 7.75 -12.18 -9.41
CA LEU A 73 7.61 -13.29 -8.48
C LEU A 73 8.55 -14.41 -8.93
N LYS A 74 9.40 -14.88 -8.01
CA LYS A 74 10.47 -15.81 -8.36
C LYS A 74 10.04 -17.28 -8.30
N LYS A 75 9.03 -17.60 -7.50
CA LYS A 75 8.57 -18.97 -7.26
C LYS A 75 7.27 -19.24 -8.00
N ASN A 76 7.17 -20.38 -8.68
CA ASN A 76 5.97 -20.79 -9.40
C ASN A 76 4.73 -20.84 -8.47
N LYS A 77 4.89 -21.24 -7.22
CA LYS A 77 3.82 -21.24 -6.23
C LYS A 77 3.24 -19.83 -5.99
N ASP A 78 4.10 -18.82 -5.93
CA ASP A 78 3.67 -17.43 -5.68
C ASP A 78 2.99 -16.86 -6.93
N ILE A 79 3.46 -17.24 -8.14
CA ILE A 79 2.83 -16.89 -9.41
C ILE A 79 1.44 -17.50 -9.51
N LEU A 80 1.28 -18.80 -9.18
CA LEU A 80 -0.01 -19.47 -9.16
C LEU A 80 -1.00 -18.78 -8.22
N ALA A 81 -0.59 -18.56 -6.97
CA ALA A 81 -1.45 -17.89 -5.98
C ALA A 81 -1.84 -16.46 -6.41
N TRP A 82 -0.94 -15.75 -7.10
CA TRP A 82 -1.24 -14.42 -7.65
C TRP A 82 -2.29 -14.52 -8.77
N LEU A 83 -2.09 -15.42 -9.75
CA LEU A 83 -3.02 -15.62 -10.88
C LEU A 83 -4.42 -16.01 -10.39
N GLU A 84 -4.52 -17.00 -9.51
CA GLU A 84 -5.81 -17.47 -8.97
C GLU A 84 -6.57 -16.36 -8.24
N SER A 85 -5.86 -15.56 -7.43
CA SER A 85 -6.46 -14.46 -6.68
C SER A 85 -7.01 -13.37 -7.61
N HIS A 86 -6.28 -13.06 -8.68
CA HIS A 86 -6.70 -12.01 -9.63
C HIS A 86 -7.78 -12.52 -10.60
N ILE A 87 -7.76 -13.79 -11.00
CA ILE A 87 -8.88 -14.40 -11.74
C ILE A 87 -10.16 -14.34 -10.89
N THR A 88 -10.07 -14.68 -9.62
CA THR A 88 -11.22 -14.60 -8.71
C THR A 88 -11.79 -13.19 -8.64
N LEU A 89 -10.93 -12.18 -8.56
CA LEU A 89 -11.34 -10.78 -8.59
C LEU A 89 -11.98 -10.39 -9.92
N LEU A 90 -11.33 -10.73 -11.05
CA LEU A 90 -11.84 -10.38 -12.39
C LEU A 90 -13.18 -11.06 -12.72
N LYS A 91 -13.44 -12.24 -12.13
CA LYS A 91 -14.72 -12.96 -12.27
C LYS A 91 -15.78 -12.52 -11.24
N SER A 92 -15.44 -11.68 -10.27
CA SER A 92 -16.40 -11.20 -9.29
C SER A 92 -17.42 -10.24 -9.94
N PRO A 93 -18.64 -10.05 -9.37
CA PRO A 93 -19.59 -9.06 -9.85
C PRO A 93 -18.98 -7.65 -9.92
N GLU A 94 -18.11 -7.35 -9.01
CA GLU A 94 -17.37 -6.10 -8.94
C GLU A 94 -16.34 -5.97 -10.07
N GLY A 95 -15.64 -7.05 -10.38
CA GLY A 95 -14.67 -7.11 -11.49
C GLY A 95 -15.33 -7.15 -12.87
N SER A 96 -16.59 -7.59 -12.95
CA SER A 96 -17.33 -7.67 -14.21
C SER A 96 -17.72 -6.31 -14.82
N ILE A 97 -17.56 -5.22 -14.05
CA ILE A 97 -17.73 -3.84 -14.53
C ILE A 97 -16.69 -3.49 -15.60
N ILE A 98 -15.61 -4.28 -15.70
CA ILE A 98 -14.52 -4.08 -16.64
C ILE A 98 -14.78 -5.01 -17.84
N GLU A 99 -15.45 -4.51 -18.88
CA GLU A 99 -15.93 -5.28 -20.06
C GLU A 99 -14.84 -6.04 -20.86
N ALA A 100 -13.55 -5.79 -20.61
CA ALA A 100 -12.45 -6.30 -21.46
C ALA A 100 -11.74 -7.57 -20.93
N ASN A 101 -12.26 -8.25 -19.88
CA ASN A 101 -11.43 -9.16 -19.10
C ASN A 101 -11.39 -10.63 -19.54
N ASN A 102 -12.27 -11.06 -20.47
CA ASN A 102 -12.33 -12.49 -20.85
C ASN A 102 -11.02 -12.98 -21.48
N GLU A 103 -10.42 -12.20 -22.38
CA GLU A 103 -9.15 -12.55 -23.01
C GLU A 103 -7.99 -12.60 -21.99
N LEU A 104 -7.98 -11.68 -21.04
CA LEU A 104 -6.97 -11.65 -19.98
C LEU A 104 -7.12 -12.84 -19.03
N ILE A 105 -8.35 -13.17 -18.64
CA ILE A 105 -8.65 -14.35 -17.84
C ILE A 105 -8.18 -15.61 -18.55
N GLU A 106 -8.47 -15.76 -19.83
CA GLU A 106 -8.03 -16.91 -20.64
C GLU A 106 -6.50 -17.02 -20.67
N LYS A 107 -5.78 -15.90 -20.89
CA LYS A 107 -4.30 -15.88 -20.82
C LYS A 107 -3.79 -16.34 -19.45
N MET A 108 -4.47 -15.95 -18.37
CA MET A 108 -4.11 -16.35 -17.01
C MET A 108 -4.35 -17.83 -16.75
N GLU A 109 -5.48 -18.37 -17.19
CA GLU A 109 -5.84 -19.79 -17.07
C GLU A 109 -4.86 -20.68 -17.84
N ILE A 110 -4.54 -20.30 -19.07
CA ILE A 110 -3.50 -21.01 -19.88
C ILE A 110 -2.15 -21.04 -19.14
N LEU A 111 -1.76 -19.94 -18.52
CA LEU A 111 -0.50 -19.86 -17.79
C LEU A 111 -0.51 -20.76 -16.53
N ILE A 112 -1.65 -20.86 -15.84
CA ILE A 112 -1.84 -21.79 -14.71
C ILE A 112 -1.68 -23.23 -15.18
N GLU A 113 -2.30 -23.62 -16.29
CA GLU A 113 -2.18 -24.98 -16.85
C GLU A 113 -0.72 -25.30 -17.23
N GLN A 114 0.01 -24.35 -17.79
CA GLN A 114 1.42 -24.51 -18.11
C GLN A 114 2.29 -24.70 -16.86
N LEU A 115 2.02 -23.92 -15.79
CA LEU A 115 2.72 -24.08 -14.51
C LEU A 115 2.47 -25.42 -13.86
N HIS A 116 1.29 -26.00 -14.00
CA HIS A 116 0.99 -27.35 -13.50
C HIS A 116 1.60 -28.48 -14.33
N SER A 117 1.77 -28.26 -15.64
CA SER A 117 2.26 -29.29 -16.54
C SER A 117 3.79 -29.37 -16.63
N ASP A 118 4.49 -28.47 -15.95
CA ASP A 118 5.97 -28.34 -15.99
C ASP A 118 6.57 -28.25 -17.41
N LYS A 119 5.73 -27.90 -18.39
CA LYS A 119 6.10 -27.74 -19.81
C LYS A 119 6.54 -26.31 -20.06
N ASP A 120 7.79 -26.15 -20.45
CA ASP A 120 8.41 -24.88 -20.86
C ASP A 120 8.58 -23.82 -19.79
N PRO A 121 9.47 -24.00 -18.80
CA PRO A 121 9.74 -23.01 -17.76
C PRO A 121 10.40 -21.72 -18.29
N GLY A 122 10.90 -21.72 -19.53
CA GLY A 122 11.68 -20.59 -20.08
C GLY A 122 10.86 -19.32 -20.35
N ASN A 123 9.56 -19.46 -20.67
CA ASN A 123 8.70 -18.36 -21.10
C ASN A 123 7.64 -17.94 -20.06
N VAL A 124 7.46 -18.71 -19.00
CA VAL A 124 6.45 -18.49 -17.97
C VAL A 124 6.59 -17.11 -17.31
N ARG A 125 7.81 -16.73 -16.95
CA ARG A 125 8.06 -15.44 -16.27
C ARG A 125 7.79 -14.24 -17.16
N GLU A 126 8.16 -14.31 -18.42
CA GLU A 126 7.91 -13.23 -19.37
C GLU A 126 6.39 -13.06 -19.61
N ARG A 127 5.68 -14.16 -19.79
CA ARG A 127 4.22 -14.15 -19.93
C ARG A 127 3.55 -13.62 -18.66
N PHE A 128 3.98 -14.10 -17.50
CA PHE A 128 3.49 -13.60 -16.21
C PHE A 128 3.69 -12.09 -16.07
N ASN A 129 4.88 -11.59 -16.38
CA ASN A 129 5.17 -10.15 -16.28
C ASN A 129 4.29 -9.31 -17.23
N LYS A 130 3.95 -9.82 -18.42
CA LYS A 130 3.01 -9.15 -19.34
C LYS A 130 1.60 -9.13 -18.74
N ILE A 131 1.10 -10.27 -18.30
CA ILE A 131 -0.21 -10.40 -17.64
C ILE A 131 -0.29 -9.48 -16.41
N GLN A 132 0.75 -9.48 -15.56
CA GLN A 132 0.80 -8.65 -14.37
C GLN A 132 0.68 -7.17 -14.70
N LYS A 133 1.38 -6.70 -15.74
CA LYS A 133 1.28 -5.30 -16.20
C LYS A 133 -0.12 -4.97 -16.72
N GLU A 134 -0.75 -5.87 -17.49
CA GLU A 134 -2.11 -5.70 -17.99
C GLU A 134 -3.10 -5.60 -16.81
N VAL A 135 -3.00 -6.48 -15.83
CA VAL A 135 -3.85 -6.45 -14.63
C VAL A 135 -3.63 -5.17 -13.82
N ILE A 136 -2.39 -4.78 -13.56
CA ILE A 136 -2.08 -3.56 -12.79
C ILE A 136 -2.67 -2.34 -13.51
N ALA A 137 -2.53 -2.26 -14.84
CA ALA A 137 -3.06 -1.14 -15.64
C ALA A 137 -4.59 -1.04 -15.51
N ILE A 138 -5.31 -2.16 -15.52
CA ILE A 138 -6.77 -2.20 -15.34
C ILE A 138 -7.19 -1.65 -13.97
N PHE A 139 -6.42 -1.98 -12.92
CA PHE A 139 -6.71 -1.56 -11.55
C PHE A 139 -5.97 -0.28 -11.12
N THR A 140 -5.36 0.44 -12.05
CA THR A 140 -4.76 1.76 -11.81
C THR A 140 -5.73 2.84 -12.29
N PRO A 141 -6.09 3.84 -11.47
CA PRO A 141 -6.94 4.95 -11.91
C PRO A 141 -6.31 5.70 -13.09
N GLU A 142 -7.15 6.17 -14.04
CA GLU A 142 -6.67 6.94 -15.20
C GLU A 142 -5.85 8.18 -14.82
N GLU A 143 -6.23 8.83 -13.72
CA GLU A 143 -5.54 9.98 -13.14
C GLU A 143 -4.08 9.66 -12.75
N ASP A 144 -3.83 8.42 -12.36
CA ASP A 144 -2.53 7.93 -11.92
C ASP A 144 -1.69 7.38 -13.07
N ALA A 145 -2.34 6.93 -14.15
CA ALA A 145 -1.64 6.42 -15.34
C ALA A 145 -0.82 7.52 -16.06
N VAL A 146 -1.23 8.79 -15.90
CA VAL A 146 -0.58 9.95 -16.53
C VAL A 146 0.54 10.53 -15.65
N LYS A 147 0.44 10.36 -14.33
CA LYS A 147 1.43 10.86 -13.36
C LYS A 147 2.41 9.75 -13.00
N GLU A 148 3.42 9.53 -13.82
CA GLU A 148 4.45 8.53 -13.54
C GLU A 148 4.99 8.63 -12.11
N ASN A 149 4.65 7.63 -11.28
CA ASN A 149 5.42 7.14 -10.13
C ASN A 149 5.79 8.07 -8.96
N SER A 150 5.34 9.33 -8.87
CA SER A 150 5.80 10.21 -7.78
C SER A 150 5.32 9.82 -6.38
N TYR A 151 4.17 9.13 -6.25
CA TYR A 151 3.63 8.69 -4.95
C TYR A 151 3.94 7.24 -4.61
N SER A 152 4.47 6.53 -5.54
CA SER A 152 4.53 5.08 -5.56
C SER A 152 5.30 4.49 -4.40
N HIS A 153 6.43 5.03 -4.05
CA HIS A 153 7.27 4.63 -2.93
C HIS A 153 7.14 5.54 -1.71
N GLY A 154 6.22 6.51 -1.77
CA GLY A 154 5.98 7.48 -0.71
C GLY A 154 5.06 6.96 0.40
N LEU A 155 5.02 7.72 1.50
CA LEU A 155 4.20 7.44 2.69
C LEU A 155 2.72 7.20 2.35
N ALA A 156 2.18 7.90 1.35
CA ALA A 156 0.78 7.81 0.92
C ALA A 156 0.38 6.43 0.35
N ASN A 157 1.37 5.60 0.01
CA ASN A 157 1.15 4.25 -0.50
C ASN A 157 1.75 3.15 0.40
N MET A 158 2.03 3.44 1.67
CA MET A 158 2.65 2.50 2.61
C MET A 158 1.75 2.21 3.80
N ALA A 159 1.70 0.93 4.19
CA ALA A 159 1.06 0.46 5.42
C ALA A 159 1.99 -0.52 6.15
N LEU A 160 1.74 -0.74 7.45
CA LEU A 160 2.45 -1.76 8.22
C LEU A 160 1.69 -3.09 8.16
N LEU A 161 2.41 -4.16 7.87
CA LEU A 161 1.86 -5.50 7.88
C LEU A 161 2.91 -6.49 8.41
N ASP A 162 2.46 -7.60 8.98
CA ASP A 162 3.35 -8.70 9.35
C ASP A 162 4.04 -9.30 8.12
N VAL A 163 5.32 -9.67 8.24
CA VAL A 163 6.11 -10.19 7.11
C VAL A 163 5.47 -11.40 6.47
N SER A 164 4.83 -12.28 7.25
CA SER A 164 4.16 -13.48 6.73
C SER A 164 2.95 -13.12 5.86
N GLN A 165 2.19 -12.11 6.28
CA GLN A 165 1.05 -11.59 5.53
C GLN A 165 1.51 -10.79 4.30
N ASN A 166 2.56 -10.00 4.45
CA ASN A 166 3.14 -9.24 3.36
C ASN A 166 3.60 -10.16 2.20
N ALA A 167 4.28 -11.26 2.52
CA ALA A 167 4.71 -12.22 1.50
C ALA A 167 3.53 -12.82 0.71
N ALA A 168 2.38 -13.00 1.35
CA ALA A 168 1.17 -13.49 0.69
C ALA A 168 0.48 -12.42 -0.19
N LEU A 169 0.66 -11.13 0.14
CA LEU A 169 0.03 -10.01 -0.55
C LEU A 169 0.88 -9.44 -1.69
N SER A 170 2.18 -9.81 -1.75
CA SER A 170 3.18 -9.16 -2.61
C SER A 170 2.71 -8.97 -4.06
N ASN A 171 2.89 -7.75 -4.57
CA ASN A 171 2.58 -7.34 -5.95
C ASN A 171 1.12 -7.53 -6.42
N SER A 172 0.19 -7.71 -5.49
CA SER A 172 -1.24 -7.75 -5.80
C SER A 172 -1.83 -6.35 -5.89
N VAL A 173 -2.88 -6.19 -6.71
CA VAL A 173 -3.67 -4.94 -6.76
C VAL A 173 -4.40 -4.70 -5.45
N PHE A 174 -4.81 -3.44 -5.22
CA PHE A 174 -5.41 -3.01 -3.96
C PHE A 174 -6.57 -3.90 -3.51
N ASP A 175 -7.49 -4.25 -4.39
CA ASP A 175 -8.69 -4.99 -3.99
C ASP A 175 -8.40 -6.45 -3.62
N VAL A 176 -7.46 -7.12 -4.28
CA VAL A 176 -6.98 -8.45 -3.85
C VAL A 176 -6.38 -8.38 -2.45
N LYS A 177 -5.58 -7.34 -2.16
CA LYS A 177 -5.02 -7.12 -0.82
C LYS A 177 -6.11 -6.85 0.20
N ARG A 178 -7.09 -6.01 -0.15
CA ARG A 178 -8.25 -5.69 0.68
C ARG A 178 -9.00 -6.95 1.10
N HIS A 179 -9.35 -7.82 0.17
CA HIS A 179 -10.05 -9.06 0.47
C HIS A 179 -9.24 -9.98 1.40
N ARG A 180 -7.94 -10.10 1.18
CA ARG A 180 -7.06 -10.90 2.07
C ARG A 180 -6.96 -10.30 3.46
N VAL A 181 -6.82 -8.98 3.59
CA VAL A 181 -6.80 -8.29 4.89
C VAL A 181 -8.11 -8.51 5.63
N ILE A 182 -9.25 -8.39 4.94
CA ILE A 182 -10.58 -8.64 5.52
C ILE A 182 -10.70 -10.09 6.01
N ASN A 183 -10.26 -11.07 5.21
CA ASN A 183 -10.35 -12.47 5.59
C ASN A 183 -9.45 -12.79 6.79
N TYR A 184 -8.22 -12.27 6.80
CA TYR A 184 -7.31 -12.45 7.93
C TYR A 184 -7.85 -11.82 9.22
N ASP A 185 -8.52 -10.67 9.12
CA ASP A 185 -9.20 -10.04 10.25
C ASP A 185 -10.38 -10.89 10.76
N LYS A 186 -11.19 -11.45 9.85
CA LYS A 186 -12.28 -12.38 10.20
C LYS A 186 -11.79 -13.64 10.91
N GLU A 187 -10.61 -14.13 10.56
CA GLU A 187 -9.96 -15.27 11.20
C GLU A 187 -9.34 -14.92 12.59
N GLY A 188 -9.45 -13.69 13.04
CA GLY A 188 -8.90 -13.21 14.30
C GLY A 188 -7.42 -12.83 14.24
N GLY A 189 -6.84 -12.71 13.05
CA GLY A 189 -5.46 -12.27 12.86
C GLY A 189 -5.26 -10.83 13.31
N TYR A 190 -4.09 -10.53 13.86
CA TYR A 190 -3.78 -9.17 14.27
C TYR A 190 -3.29 -8.33 13.09
N ILE A 191 -3.99 -7.26 12.81
CA ILE A 191 -3.64 -6.25 11.81
C ILE A 191 -3.56 -4.89 12.52
N PRO A 192 -2.51 -4.09 12.29
CA PRO A 192 -2.43 -2.73 12.82
C PRO A 192 -3.65 -1.91 12.42
N ILE A 193 -4.19 -1.12 13.35
CA ILE A 193 -5.47 -0.41 13.16
C ILE A 193 -5.45 0.52 11.95
N CYS A 194 -4.34 1.22 11.71
CA CYS A 194 -4.24 2.12 10.55
C CYS A 194 -4.23 1.33 9.23
N THR A 195 -3.65 0.13 9.21
CA THR A 195 -3.68 -0.76 8.06
C THR A 195 -5.10 -1.25 7.78
N LYS A 196 -5.86 -1.63 8.82
CA LYS A 196 -7.30 -1.92 8.68
C LYS A 196 -8.05 -0.73 8.07
N HIS A 197 -7.84 0.46 8.61
CA HIS A 197 -8.51 1.67 8.13
C HIS A 197 -8.21 1.98 6.66
N VAL A 198 -6.98 1.73 6.20
CA VAL A 198 -6.60 1.85 4.79
C VAL A 198 -7.42 0.89 3.92
N PHE A 199 -7.36 -0.41 4.21
CA PHE A 199 -8.01 -1.42 3.38
C PHE A 199 -9.54 -1.41 3.53
N PHE A 200 -10.09 -0.87 4.62
CA PHE A 200 -11.53 -0.67 4.82
C PHE A 200 -12.02 0.70 4.33
N LYS A 201 -11.13 1.53 3.78
CA LYS A 201 -11.46 2.87 3.26
C LYS A 201 -12.03 3.84 4.31
N TYR A 202 -11.61 3.72 5.58
CA TYR A 202 -12.14 4.55 6.66
C TYR A 202 -11.61 5.99 6.68
N TYR A 203 -10.54 6.28 5.93
CA TYR A 203 -10.00 7.64 5.87
C TYR A 203 -10.75 8.51 4.85
N THR A 204 -11.28 7.93 3.79
CA THR A 204 -11.94 8.64 2.70
C THR A 204 -13.44 8.70 2.94
N GLN A 205 -14.00 9.91 3.03
CA GLN A 205 -15.44 10.09 3.25
C GLN A 205 -16.26 9.75 2.01
N GLU A 206 -15.76 10.14 0.84
CA GLU A 206 -16.40 9.91 -0.45
C GLU A 206 -15.42 9.19 -1.38
N SER A 207 -15.20 7.91 -1.13
CA SER A 207 -14.37 7.12 -2.03
C SER A 207 -15.13 6.82 -3.32
N PRO A 208 -14.62 7.25 -4.48
CA PRO A 208 -15.27 7.00 -5.76
C PRO A 208 -15.31 5.50 -6.10
N SER A 209 -14.44 4.70 -5.48
CA SER A 209 -14.36 3.26 -5.72
C SER A 209 -13.79 2.51 -4.54
N LEU A 210 -14.31 1.32 -4.29
CA LEU A 210 -13.75 0.38 -3.31
C LEU A 210 -12.57 -0.43 -3.86
N PHE A 211 -12.37 -0.42 -5.18
CA PHE A 211 -11.40 -1.28 -5.87
C PHE A 211 -10.04 -0.64 -6.08
N PHE A 212 -9.97 0.68 -5.99
CA PHE A 212 -8.76 1.44 -6.26
C PHE A 212 -8.25 2.14 -4.99
N TRP A 213 -6.95 2.40 -4.95
CA TRP A 213 -6.32 3.30 -3.99
C TRP A 213 -5.94 4.59 -4.74
N GLY A 214 -6.94 5.46 -4.92
CA GLY A 214 -6.83 6.66 -5.74
C GLY A 214 -6.23 7.87 -5.03
N GLU A 215 -6.18 9.00 -5.73
CA GLU A 215 -5.60 10.26 -5.21
C GLU A 215 -6.34 10.77 -3.96
N ALA A 216 -7.68 10.72 -3.95
CA ALA A 216 -8.47 11.11 -2.78
C ALA A 216 -8.14 10.27 -1.54
N ASP A 217 -8.01 8.95 -1.72
CA ASP A 217 -7.65 8.04 -0.63
C ASP A 217 -6.28 8.38 -0.05
N ARG A 218 -5.29 8.62 -0.92
CA ARG A 218 -3.92 8.96 -0.52
C ARG A 218 -3.85 10.28 0.22
N ARG A 219 -4.56 11.31 -0.27
CA ARG A 219 -4.64 12.63 0.35
C ARG A 219 -5.24 12.52 1.76
N ASP A 220 -6.42 11.92 1.88
CA ASP A 220 -7.15 11.82 3.13
C ASP A 220 -6.41 10.93 4.16
N TYR A 221 -5.72 9.90 3.69
CA TYR A 221 -4.84 9.08 4.52
C TYR A 221 -3.66 9.88 5.11
N VAL A 222 -2.96 10.64 4.27
CA VAL A 222 -1.82 11.47 4.70
C VAL A 222 -2.30 12.59 5.62
N GLU A 223 -3.46 13.18 5.35
CA GLU A 223 -4.06 14.19 6.24
C GLU A 223 -4.38 13.60 7.62
N ALA A 224 -5.04 12.44 7.67
CA ALA A 224 -5.34 11.75 8.92
C ALA A 224 -4.07 11.40 9.71
N LEU A 225 -3.04 10.94 9.03
CA LEU A 225 -1.73 10.68 9.62
C LEU A 225 -1.13 11.96 10.20
N ASN A 226 -1.04 13.03 9.41
CA ASN A 226 -0.48 14.30 9.84
C ASN A 226 -1.22 14.88 11.05
N LYS A 227 -2.55 14.85 11.05
CA LYS A 227 -3.36 15.33 12.16
C LYS A 227 -3.04 14.60 13.47
N LYS A 228 -2.83 13.28 13.41
CA LYS A 228 -2.57 12.48 14.61
C LYS A 228 -1.15 12.61 15.16
N ILE A 229 -0.15 12.74 14.28
CA ILE A 229 1.23 12.74 14.70
C ILE A 229 1.85 14.15 14.79
N SER A 230 1.11 15.20 14.39
CA SER A 230 1.55 16.61 14.49
C SER A 230 2.08 17.02 15.88
N PRO A 231 1.54 16.54 17.04
CA PRO A 231 2.05 16.90 18.35
C PRO A 231 3.49 16.45 18.62
N TYR A 232 4.01 15.53 17.81
CA TYR A 232 5.36 14.96 17.97
C TYR A 232 6.43 15.66 17.13
N TYR A 233 6.04 16.65 16.32
CA TYR A 233 6.95 17.40 15.46
C TYR A 233 7.19 18.81 15.97
N LYS A 234 8.36 19.36 15.66
CA LYS A 234 8.57 20.80 15.78
C LYS A 234 7.69 21.50 14.75
N GLN A 235 6.88 22.46 15.18
CA GLN A 235 6.25 23.41 14.28
C GLN A 235 7.34 24.38 13.83
N ASP A 236 7.72 24.32 12.57
CA ASP A 236 8.45 25.43 11.96
C ASP A 236 7.47 26.60 11.86
N ASN A 237 7.79 27.70 12.54
CA ASN A 237 6.91 28.89 12.63
C ASN A 237 6.62 29.56 11.28
N ASN A 238 7.11 29.02 10.17
CA ASN A 238 6.97 29.55 8.82
C ASN A 238 6.11 28.68 7.88
N ASP A 239 5.59 27.51 8.31
CA ASP A 239 4.90 26.59 7.40
C ASP A 239 3.40 26.54 7.72
N THR A 240 2.65 27.54 7.26
CA THR A 240 1.18 27.59 7.35
C THR A 240 0.48 26.97 6.14
N THR A 241 1.22 26.46 5.17
CA THR A 241 0.65 25.84 3.96
C THR A 241 0.91 24.35 3.94
N ILE A 242 -0.15 23.56 4.05
CA ILE A 242 -0.13 22.15 3.63
C ILE A 242 0.20 22.16 2.13
N PRO A 243 1.33 21.58 1.69
CA PRO A 243 1.62 21.51 0.26
C PRO A 243 0.49 20.82 -0.47
N ASN A 244 0.03 21.41 -1.54
CA ASN A 244 -1.01 20.84 -2.39
C ASN A 244 -0.43 19.55 -3.00
N LEU A 245 -0.86 18.38 -2.54
CA LEU A 245 -0.38 17.07 -2.98
C LEU A 245 -0.73 16.76 -4.44
N THR A 246 -1.46 17.67 -5.11
CA THR A 246 -1.92 17.52 -6.49
C THR A 246 -0.87 17.89 -7.53
N ASN A 247 0.20 18.61 -7.15
CA ASN A 247 1.24 19.04 -8.08
C ASN A 247 2.60 18.46 -7.66
N GLY A 248 2.97 17.37 -8.29
CA GLY A 248 4.29 16.72 -8.13
C GLY A 248 5.42 17.50 -8.82
N ASN A 249 5.62 18.76 -8.45
CA ASN A 249 6.83 19.50 -8.80
C ASN A 249 7.82 19.32 -7.63
N TYR A 250 8.61 18.27 -7.71
CA TYR A 250 9.90 18.24 -7.03
C TYR A 250 10.86 19.03 -7.91
N ASP A 251 11.17 20.26 -7.49
CA ASP A 251 12.25 21.03 -8.10
C ASP A 251 13.51 20.19 -8.05
N THR A 252 13.93 19.71 -9.22
CA THR A 252 15.30 19.25 -9.42
C THR A 252 16.14 20.53 -9.36
N GLU A 253 16.80 20.75 -8.23
CA GLU A 253 17.91 21.71 -8.20
C GLU A 253 18.99 21.19 -9.17
N GLU A 254 19.00 21.76 -10.36
CA GLU A 254 20.17 21.69 -11.24
C GLU A 254 21.36 22.26 -10.49
N SER A 255 22.34 21.41 -10.25
CA SER A 255 23.65 21.80 -9.82
C SER A 255 24.29 22.70 -10.90
N ALA A 256 24.31 24.00 -10.65
CA ALA A 256 25.25 24.90 -11.28
C ALA A 256 26.50 24.97 -10.40
N PHE A 257 27.58 24.53 -10.96
CA PHE A 257 29.03 24.64 -10.80
C PHE A 257 29.75 23.31 -10.63
#